data_103b1f2f2546aad35ea5d955e4fcefe4
#
_entry.id   103b1f2f2546aad35ea5d955e4fcefe4
#
_cell.length_a   1.000
_cell.length_b   1.000
_cell.length_c   1.000
_cell.angle_alpha   90.00
_cell.angle_beta   90.00
_cell.angle_gamma   90.00
#
_symmetry.space_group_name_H-M   'P 1'
#
loop_
_entity.id
_entity.type
_entity.pdbx_description
1 polymer ?
#
loop_
_entity_poly.entity_id
_entity_poly.type
_entity_poly.pdbx_seq_one_letter_code
_entity_poly.pdbx_strand_id
1 'polypeptide(L)'
;MSSIDFTSFLKLMAHQKASDLFITAGMPPSMKVHGKISPITQNPLTPQQARDLVLNVMSPPQREEFERTHECNFAIGVSGVGRFRVSCFYQRNQVGMVLRRIETRIPTIEELNLPPIIKTLAMTKRGIIIFVGATGTGKSTSLASMIGYRNQNSTGHIITIEDPIEFVHKHEGCIITQREVGIDTDSWDAALKNTLRQAPDVIMIGEVRTREGMDHAIAFAETGHLVLCTLHANNANQAMDRIINFFPEDRRGQLLMDLSLNLKGVVAQQLIPTPDGKGRRVAMEILLGTPLVQDYIRDGEIHKLKEVMKESTNLGMKTFDQSLFELYQAGEISYEDALRYADSANEVRLRIKLAQGGDARTLSQGLDGVEVAEAN
;
A
#
# COMPACT_ATOMS: atom_id res chain seq x y z
N MET A 1 -41.90 -17.81 1.82
CA MET A 1 -40.46 -17.97 1.51
C MET A 1 -39.73 -17.17 2.54
N SER A 2 -38.84 -17.79 3.34
CA SER A 2 -38.07 -17.07 4.35
C SER A 2 -37.20 -16.03 3.62
N SER A 3 -37.34 -14.76 3.98
CA SER A 3 -36.43 -13.71 3.53
C SER A 3 -35.02 -14.14 3.91
N ILE A 4 -34.13 -14.27 2.92
CA ILE A 4 -32.73 -14.57 3.19
C ILE A 4 -32.21 -13.39 3.99
N ASP A 5 -31.86 -13.59 5.25
CA ASP A 5 -31.30 -12.55 6.12
C ASP A 5 -29.91 -12.23 5.64
N PHE A 6 -29.74 -11.05 5.04
CA PHE A 6 -28.46 -10.57 4.54
C PHE A 6 -27.39 -10.48 5.64
N THR A 7 -27.79 -10.14 6.87
CA THR A 7 -26.88 -10.07 8.03
C THR A 7 -26.25 -11.43 8.31
N SER A 8 -26.96 -12.53 8.04
CA SER A 8 -26.41 -13.88 8.20
C SER A 8 -25.26 -14.16 7.24
N PHE A 9 -25.28 -13.62 6.00
CA PHE A 9 -24.14 -13.73 5.09
C PHE A 9 -22.93 -12.97 5.62
N LEU A 10 -23.12 -11.77 6.17
CA LEU A 10 -22.01 -10.96 6.73
C LEU A 10 -21.38 -11.64 7.95
N LYS A 11 -22.21 -12.24 8.82
CA LYS A 11 -21.73 -13.03 9.96
C LYS A 11 -20.95 -14.26 9.49
N LEU A 12 -21.43 -14.95 8.46
CA LEU A 12 -20.76 -16.11 7.89
C LEU A 12 -19.43 -15.72 7.24
N MET A 13 -19.37 -14.59 6.50
CA MET A 13 -18.12 -14.05 5.96
C MET A 13 -17.08 -13.80 7.06
N ALA A 14 -17.50 -13.18 8.17
CA ALA A 14 -16.62 -12.91 9.30
C ALA A 14 -16.13 -14.21 9.95
N HIS A 15 -17.03 -15.18 10.19
CA HIS A 15 -16.70 -16.46 10.81
C HIS A 15 -15.74 -17.31 9.97
N GLN A 16 -15.97 -17.39 8.66
CA GLN A 16 -15.15 -18.17 7.74
C GLN A 16 -13.90 -17.41 7.26
N LYS A 17 -13.71 -16.16 7.71
CA LYS A 17 -12.64 -15.26 7.24
C LYS A 17 -12.64 -15.10 5.71
N ALA A 18 -13.85 -15.10 5.12
CA ALA A 18 -14.01 -14.89 3.68
C ALA A 18 -13.60 -13.47 3.30
N SER A 19 -12.89 -13.33 2.19
CA SER A 19 -12.49 -12.02 1.66
C SER A 19 -13.63 -11.34 0.89
N ASP A 20 -14.37 -12.12 0.10
CA ASP A 20 -15.41 -11.59 -0.78
C ASP A 20 -16.67 -12.48 -0.73
N LEU A 21 -17.85 -11.85 -0.94
CA LEU A 21 -19.15 -12.50 -1.18
C LEU A 21 -19.66 -12.05 -2.55
N PHE A 22 -20.15 -13.00 -3.32
CA PHE A 22 -20.69 -12.80 -4.67
C PHE A 22 -22.17 -13.13 -4.70
N ILE A 23 -23.00 -12.19 -5.14
CA ILE A 23 -24.43 -12.32 -5.36
C ILE A 23 -24.70 -12.05 -6.83
N THR A 24 -25.19 -13.05 -7.55
CA THR A 24 -25.55 -12.92 -8.96
C THR A 24 -26.64 -13.93 -9.32
N ALA A 25 -27.49 -13.59 -10.28
CA ALA A 25 -28.52 -14.49 -10.77
C ALA A 25 -27.92 -15.72 -11.50
N GLY A 26 -28.55 -16.87 -11.36
CA GLY A 26 -28.12 -18.12 -11.99
C GLY A 26 -26.99 -18.85 -11.25
N MET A 27 -26.49 -18.29 -10.14
CA MET A 27 -25.50 -18.93 -9.25
C MET A 27 -25.99 -18.89 -7.80
N PRO A 28 -25.62 -19.88 -6.98
CA PRO A 28 -25.78 -19.77 -5.54
C PRO A 28 -24.94 -18.61 -5.00
N PRO A 29 -25.37 -17.92 -3.92
CA PRO A 29 -24.48 -17.04 -3.17
C PRO A 29 -23.17 -17.74 -2.87
N SER A 30 -22.04 -17.09 -3.19
CA SER A 30 -20.72 -17.73 -3.14
C SER A 30 -19.73 -16.86 -2.38
N MET A 31 -18.86 -17.47 -1.60
CA MET A 31 -17.81 -16.78 -0.85
C MET A 31 -16.41 -17.17 -1.34
N LYS A 32 -15.49 -16.21 -1.25
CA LYS A 32 -14.06 -16.46 -1.50
C LYS A 32 -13.34 -16.63 -0.18
N VAL A 33 -12.83 -17.84 0.07
CA VAL A 33 -12.06 -18.20 1.26
C VAL A 33 -10.70 -18.74 0.81
N HIS A 34 -9.61 -18.19 1.33
CA HIS A 34 -8.24 -18.55 0.93
C HIS A 34 -8.02 -18.58 -0.60
N GLY A 35 -8.60 -17.61 -1.29
CA GLY A 35 -8.45 -17.47 -2.75
C GLY A 35 -9.38 -18.39 -3.58
N LYS A 36 -10.12 -19.33 -2.97
CA LYS A 36 -11.04 -20.22 -3.65
C LYS A 36 -12.48 -19.76 -3.45
N ILE A 37 -13.26 -19.76 -4.54
CA ILE A 37 -14.69 -19.44 -4.51
C ILE A 37 -15.48 -20.73 -4.33
N SER A 38 -16.38 -20.72 -3.35
CA SER A 38 -17.28 -21.85 -3.08
C SER A 38 -18.70 -21.36 -2.78
N PRO A 39 -19.72 -22.10 -3.21
CA PRO A 39 -21.12 -21.77 -2.93
C PRO A 39 -21.46 -21.95 -1.45
N ILE A 40 -22.31 -21.07 -0.93
CA ILE A 40 -22.80 -21.10 0.45
C ILE A 40 -24.09 -21.91 0.54
N THR A 41 -24.89 -21.89 -0.53
CA THR A 41 -26.17 -22.62 -0.65
C THR A 41 -26.15 -23.54 -1.87
N GLN A 42 -27.08 -24.47 -1.94
CA GLN A 42 -27.19 -25.41 -3.08
C GLN A 42 -27.91 -24.80 -4.28
N ASN A 43 -28.88 -23.92 -4.03
CA ASN A 43 -29.78 -23.43 -5.06
C ASN A 43 -29.29 -22.12 -5.68
N PRO A 44 -29.23 -22.03 -7.02
CA PRO A 44 -28.96 -20.76 -7.71
C PRO A 44 -30.04 -19.72 -7.40
N LEU A 45 -29.62 -18.45 -7.34
CA LEU A 45 -30.54 -17.32 -7.19
C LEU A 45 -31.32 -17.08 -8.48
N THR A 46 -32.62 -16.86 -8.37
CA THR A 46 -33.40 -16.30 -9.49
C THR A 46 -33.01 -14.81 -9.69
N PRO A 47 -33.26 -14.22 -10.87
CA PRO A 47 -33.06 -12.81 -11.10
C PRO A 47 -33.75 -11.90 -10.07
N GLN A 48 -34.99 -12.27 -9.67
CA GLN A 48 -35.75 -11.52 -8.67
C GLN A 48 -35.10 -11.62 -7.27
N GLN A 49 -34.64 -12.80 -6.85
CA GLN A 49 -33.95 -12.98 -5.57
C GLN A 49 -32.63 -12.20 -5.50
N ALA A 50 -31.86 -12.22 -6.57
CA ALA A 50 -30.62 -11.43 -6.64
C ALA A 50 -30.93 -9.93 -6.53
N ARG A 51 -31.92 -9.43 -7.26
CA ARG A 51 -32.39 -8.06 -7.21
C ARG A 51 -32.85 -7.65 -5.81
N ASP A 52 -33.68 -8.48 -5.17
CA ASP A 52 -34.18 -8.21 -3.82
C ASP A 52 -33.04 -8.14 -2.79
N LEU A 53 -32.07 -9.06 -2.85
CA LEU A 53 -30.91 -9.05 -1.99
C LEU A 53 -30.07 -7.76 -2.17
N VAL A 54 -29.84 -7.33 -3.41
CA VAL A 54 -29.06 -6.14 -3.71
C VAL A 54 -29.78 -4.87 -3.28
N LEU A 55 -31.07 -4.72 -3.60
CA LEU A 55 -31.82 -3.52 -3.26
C LEU A 55 -32.09 -3.39 -1.75
N ASN A 56 -32.19 -4.51 -1.02
CA ASN A 56 -32.43 -4.48 0.42
C ASN A 56 -31.26 -3.96 1.26
N VAL A 57 -30.05 -3.94 0.71
CA VAL A 57 -28.86 -3.40 1.41
C VAL A 57 -28.61 -1.94 1.11
N MET A 58 -29.32 -1.36 0.14
CA MET A 58 -29.20 0.03 -0.27
C MET A 58 -30.15 0.94 0.50
N SER A 59 -29.69 2.11 0.85
CA SER A 59 -30.53 3.23 1.28
C SER A 59 -31.37 3.79 0.10
N PRO A 60 -32.44 4.54 0.36
CA PRO A 60 -33.23 5.11 -0.73
C PRO A 60 -32.42 5.94 -1.75
N PRO A 61 -31.50 6.86 -1.36
CA PRO A 61 -30.67 7.59 -2.31
C PRO A 61 -29.75 6.68 -3.14
N GLN A 62 -29.20 5.62 -2.53
CA GLN A 62 -28.36 4.66 -3.24
C GLN A 62 -29.13 3.84 -4.28
N ARG A 63 -30.39 3.52 -3.99
CA ARG A 63 -31.28 2.86 -4.98
C ARG A 63 -31.56 3.77 -6.17
N GLU A 64 -31.84 5.02 -5.93
CA GLU A 64 -32.09 6.01 -6.98
C GLU A 64 -30.84 6.21 -7.87
N GLU A 65 -29.68 6.32 -7.26
CA GLU A 65 -28.40 6.37 -7.97
C GLU A 65 -28.19 5.11 -8.82
N PHE A 66 -28.39 3.92 -8.22
CA PHE A 66 -28.20 2.63 -8.88
C PHE A 66 -29.12 2.43 -10.09
N GLU A 67 -30.40 2.80 -9.97
CA GLU A 67 -31.34 2.73 -11.09
C GLU A 67 -30.98 3.68 -12.23
N ARG A 68 -30.35 4.82 -11.91
CA ARG A 68 -29.93 5.83 -12.90
C ARG A 68 -28.60 5.51 -13.56
N THR A 69 -27.60 5.03 -12.79
CA THR A 69 -26.20 4.87 -13.26
C THR A 69 -25.85 3.43 -13.58
N HIS A 70 -26.67 2.47 -13.13
CA HIS A 70 -26.43 1.01 -13.18
C HIS A 70 -25.25 0.54 -12.35
N GLU A 71 -24.67 1.41 -11.52
CA GLU A 71 -23.57 1.12 -10.60
C GLU A 71 -23.79 1.87 -9.27
N CYS A 72 -23.43 1.25 -8.16
CA CYS A 72 -23.44 1.90 -6.85
C CYS A 72 -22.40 1.26 -5.94
N ASN A 73 -21.51 2.08 -5.38
CA ASN A 73 -20.49 1.64 -4.43
C ASN A 73 -20.73 2.31 -3.08
N PHE A 74 -20.71 1.52 -2.00
CA PHE A 74 -20.92 2.01 -0.63
C PHE A 74 -20.29 1.07 0.39
N ALA A 75 -20.28 1.48 1.66
CA ALA A 75 -19.80 0.66 2.75
C ALA A 75 -20.95 0.30 3.72
N ILE A 76 -20.91 -0.90 4.28
CA ILE A 76 -21.80 -1.37 5.34
C ILE A 76 -20.99 -1.68 6.58
N GLY A 77 -21.36 -1.07 7.71
CA GLY A 77 -20.83 -1.41 9.03
C GLY A 77 -21.86 -2.19 9.82
N VAL A 78 -21.49 -3.37 10.32
CA VAL A 78 -22.36 -4.18 11.20
C VAL A 78 -21.64 -4.36 12.54
N SER A 79 -22.24 -3.83 13.60
CA SER A 79 -21.67 -3.90 14.95
C SER A 79 -21.39 -5.36 15.35
N GLY A 80 -20.18 -5.61 15.85
CA GLY A 80 -19.74 -6.96 16.24
C GLY A 80 -19.40 -7.92 15.09
N VAL A 81 -19.58 -7.51 13.82
CA VAL A 81 -19.30 -8.36 12.64
C VAL A 81 -18.16 -7.80 11.80
N GLY A 82 -18.19 -6.49 11.48
CA GLY A 82 -17.15 -5.86 10.69
C GLY A 82 -17.69 -4.80 9.73
N ARG A 83 -16.80 -4.29 8.89
CA ARG A 83 -17.11 -3.35 7.79
C ARG A 83 -16.91 -4.05 6.46
N PHE A 84 -17.77 -3.76 5.50
CA PHE A 84 -17.79 -4.37 4.18
C PHE A 84 -17.95 -3.28 3.12
N ARG A 85 -17.13 -3.32 2.10
CA ARG A 85 -17.32 -2.55 0.88
C ARG A 85 -18.25 -3.31 -0.05
N VAL A 86 -19.23 -2.62 -0.60
CA VAL A 86 -20.24 -3.18 -1.49
C VAL A 86 -20.12 -2.52 -2.85
N SER A 87 -20.04 -3.32 -3.90
CA SER A 87 -20.11 -2.89 -5.28
C SER A 87 -21.30 -3.56 -5.93
N CYS A 88 -22.28 -2.79 -6.35
CA CYS A 88 -23.48 -3.24 -7.05
C CYS A 88 -23.43 -2.78 -8.50
N PHE A 89 -23.84 -3.64 -9.41
CA PHE A 89 -23.75 -3.41 -10.85
C PHE A 89 -24.81 -4.16 -11.62
N TYR A 90 -25.08 -3.71 -12.84
CA TYR A 90 -25.86 -4.47 -13.81
C TYR A 90 -24.94 -5.29 -14.73
N GLN A 91 -25.32 -6.54 -15.01
CA GLN A 91 -24.71 -7.39 -16.02
C GLN A 91 -25.78 -8.15 -16.79
N ARG A 92 -25.75 -8.14 -18.13
CA ARG A 92 -26.74 -8.84 -18.98
C ARG A 92 -28.18 -8.56 -18.56
N ASN A 93 -28.50 -7.31 -18.27
CA ASN A 93 -29.82 -6.88 -17.77
C ASN A 93 -30.23 -7.45 -16.41
N GLN A 94 -29.29 -8.00 -15.63
CA GLN A 94 -29.51 -8.55 -14.30
C GLN A 94 -28.62 -7.86 -13.27
N VAL A 95 -29.10 -7.80 -12.05
CA VAL A 95 -28.39 -7.17 -10.95
C VAL A 95 -27.38 -8.14 -10.33
N GLY A 96 -26.20 -7.63 -10.03
CA GLY A 96 -25.17 -8.34 -9.28
C GLY A 96 -24.57 -7.48 -8.18
N MET A 97 -23.92 -8.13 -7.22
CA MET A 97 -23.27 -7.46 -6.10
C MET A 97 -22.04 -8.25 -5.65
N VAL A 98 -20.97 -7.55 -5.39
CA VAL A 98 -19.78 -8.09 -4.74
C VAL A 98 -19.54 -7.33 -3.44
N LEU A 99 -19.37 -8.06 -2.35
CA LEU A 99 -18.95 -7.48 -1.07
C LEU A 99 -17.52 -7.90 -0.78
N ARG A 100 -16.73 -6.96 -0.33
CA ARG A 100 -15.39 -7.21 0.21
C ARG A 100 -15.33 -6.86 1.67
N ARG A 101 -14.85 -7.81 2.49
CA ARG A 101 -14.63 -7.56 3.91
C ARG A 101 -13.41 -6.68 4.09
N ILE A 102 -13.57 -5.60 4.87
CA ILE A 102 -12.49 -4.71 5.27
C ILE A 102 -11.84 -5.29 6.52
N GLU A 103 -10.52 -5.43 6.53
CA GLU A 103 -9.79 -5.99 7.67
C GLU A 103 -9.79 -4.99 8.83
N THR A 104 -10.12 -5.46 10.02
CA THR A 104 -10.16 -4.65 11.24
C THR A 104 -8.97 -4.93 12.18
N ARG A 105 -8.26 -6.05 11.96
CA ARG A 105 -7.03 -6.33 12.68
C ARG A 105 -5.86 -5.76 11.91
N ILE A 106 -5.22 -4.76 12.49
CA ILE A 106 -3.99 -4.18 11.95
C ILE A 106 -2.82 -4.91 12.59
N PRO A 107 -1.94 -5.56 11.80
CA PRO A 107 -0.75 -6.20 12.35
C PRO A 107 0.24 -5.14 12.85
N THR A 108 1.02 -5.47 13.87
CA THR A 108 2.06 -4.58 14.39
C THR A 108 3.29 -4.55 13.49
N ILE A 109 4.16 -3.56 13.69
CA ILE A 109 5.45 -3.43 12.98
C ILE A 109 6.30 -4.69 13.19
N GLU A 110 6.27 -5.26 14.41
CA GLU A 110 6.98 -6.49 14.78
C GLU A 110 6.39 -7.71 14.10
N GLU A 111 5.07 -7.87 14.09
CA GLU A 111 4.41 -9.00 13.41
C GLU A 111 4.69 -9.03 11.91
N LEU A 112 4.88 -7.85 11.30
CA LEU A 112 5.25 -7.72 9.90
C LEU A 112 6.77 -7.85 9.64
N ASN A 113 7.58 -7.96 10.69
CA ASN A 113 9.04 -7.93 10.62
C ASN A 113 9.59 -6.70 9.87
N LEU A 114 8.95 -5.52 10.07
CA LEU A 114 9.42 -4.29 9.45
C LEU A 114 10.67 -3.77 10.17
N PRO A 115 11.60 -3.14 9.43
CA PRO A 115 12.81 -2.56 10.02
C PRO A 115 12.50 -1.54 11.14
N PRO A 116 13.30 -1.48 12.22
CA PRO A 116 13.05 -0.60 13.36
C PRO A 116 12.92 0.89 13.00
N ILE A 117 13.57 1.33 11.92
CA ILE A 117 13.51 2.70 11.42
C ILE A 117 12.07 3.14 11.08
N ILE A 118 11.17 2.22 10.76
CA ILE A 118 9.76 2.50 10.50
C ILE A 118 9.09 3.12 11.74
N LYS A 119 9.46 2.69 12.96
CA LYS A 119 8.97 3.30 14.20
C LYS A 119 9.43 4.75 14.34
N THR A 120 10.69 5.02 14.01
CA THR A 120 11.26 6.39 14.02
C THR A 120 10.54 7.28 13.00
N LEU A 121 10.32 6.77 11.80
CA LEU A 121 9.55 7.46 10.77
C LEU A 121 8.11 7.72 11.22
N ALA A 122 7.45 6.76 11.87
CA ALA A 122 6.09 6.92 12.41
C ALA A 122 5.97 8.08 13.41
N MET A 123 7.01 8.34 14.20
CA MET A 123 7.06 9.37 15.24
C MET A 123 7.64 10.71 14.75
N THR A 124 7.95 10.83 13.46
CA THR A 124 8.39 12.10 12.86
C THR A 124 7.31 13.19 13.05
N LYS A 125 7.72 14.40 13.37
CA LYS A 125 6.77 15.49 13.64
C LYS A 125 6.18 16.11 12.39
N ARG A 126 6.98 16.29 11.32
CA ARG A 126 6.59 16.96 10.06
C ARG A 126 7.42 16.48 8.89
N GLY A 127 6.94 16.70 7.70
CA GLY A 127 7.60 16.35 6.44
C GLY A 127 6.84 15.25 5.70
N ILE A 128 7.43 14.73 4.63
CA ILE A 128 6.79 13.76 3.74
C ILE A 128 7.50 12.41 3.86
N ILE A 129 6.73 11.35 4.03
CA ILE A 129 7.19 9.96 3.93
C ILE A 129 6.38 9.28 2.83
N ILE A 130 7.07 8.67 1.87
CA ILE A 130 6.46 8.09 0.68
C ILE A 130 6.66 6.58 0.68
N PHE A 131 5.57 5.81 0.68
CA PHE A 131 5.62 4.37 0.46
C PHE A 131 5.43 4.05 -1.01
N VAL A 132 6.34 3.27 -1.58
CA VAL A 132 6.31 2.91 -3.00
C VAL A 132 6.34 1.40 -3.22
N GLY A 133 5.82 0.97 -4.34
CA GLY A 133 5.74 -0.44 -4.73
C GLY A 133 4.56 -0.69 -5.67
N ALA A 134 4.56 -1.82 -6.34
CA ALA A 134 3.45 -2.27 -7.17
C ALA A 134 2.19 -2.56 -6.33
N THR A 135 1.07 -2.78 -6.99
CA THR A 135 -0.16 -3.24 -6.32
C THR A 135 0.06 -4.59 -5.65
N GLY A 136 -0.41 -4.74 -4.41
CA GLY A 136 -0.28 -6.00 -3.67
C GLY A 136 1.06 -6.22 -2.98
N THR A 137 1.99 -5.25 -2.97
CA THR A 137 3.27 -5.34 -2.24
C THR A 137 3.15 -5.08 -0.74
N GLY A 138 1.95 -4.79 -0.22
CA GLY A 138 1.69 -4.62 1.21
C GLY A 138 1.87 -3.19 1.74
N LYS A 139 1.95 -2.17 0.86
CA LYS A 139 2.07 -0.75 1.27
C LYS A 139 1.01 -0.33 2.28
N SER A 140 -0.27 -0.58 1.97
CA SER A 140 -1.39 -0.22 2.87
C SER A 140 -1.28 -0.90 4.23
N THR A 141 -0.83 -2.16 4.26
CA THR A 141 -0.64 -2.90 5.51
C THR A 141 0.48 -2.29 6.35
N SER A 142 1.61 -1.96 5.74
CA SER A 142 2.75 -1.33 6.43
C SER A 142 2.41 0.08 6.91
N LEU A 143 1.68 0.87 6.10
CA LEU A 143 1.18 2.19 6.51
C LEU A 143 0.17 2.10 7.66
N ALA A 144 -0.78 1.16 7.58
CA ALA A 144 -1.73 0.95 8.67
C ALA A 144 -1.01 0.56 9.97
N SER A 145 0.00 -0.32 9.90
CA SER A 145 0.84 -0.69 11.04
C SER A 145 1.60 0.53 11.61
N MET A 146 2.15 1.37 10.74
CA MET A 146 2.86 2.60 11.12
C MET A 146 1.92 3.61 11.79
N ILE A 147 0.71 3.81 11.26
CA ILE A 147 -0.33 4.65 11.86
C ILE A 147 -0.77 4.06 13.20
N GLY A 148 -0.98 2.75 13.28
CA GLY A 148 -1.33 2.05 14.52
C GLY A 148 -0.27 2.25 15.61
N TYR A 149 1.02 2.14 15.25
CA TYR A 149 2.12 2.41 16.18
C TYR A 149 2.09 3.84 16.70
N ARG A 150 1.90 4.84 15.82
CA ARG A 150 1.77 6.25 16.24
C ARG A 150 0.55 6.46 17.11
N ASN A 151 -0.59 5.87 16.76
CA ASN A 151 -1.83 5.95 17.53
C ASN A 151 -1.67 5.46 18.98
N GLN A 152 -0.86 4.44 19.21
CA GLN A 152 -0.58 3.88 20.53
C GLN A 152 0.45 4.69 21.33
N ASN A 153 1.36 5.39 20.64
CA ASN A 153 2.53 6.01 21.28
C ASN A 153 2.52 7.55 21.24
N SER A 154 1.45 8.17 20.73
CA SER A 154 1.32 9.62 20.59
C SER A 154 -0.11 10.06 20.86
N THR A 155 -0.30 11.36 20.91
CA THR A 155 -1.61 12.02 20.93
C THR A 155 -1.71 12.92 19.71
N GLY A 156 -2.94 13.28 19.31
CA GLY A 156 -3.19 14.19 18.21
C GLY A 156 -4.27 13.68 17.25
N HIS A 157 -4.36 14.29 16.08
CA HIS A 157 -5.37 13.98 15.08
C HIS A 157 -4.72 13.46 13.80
N ILE A 158 -5.07 12.24 13.39
CA ILE A 158 -4.62 11.61 12.15
C ILE A 158 -5.81 11.60 11.18
N ILE A 159 -5.63 12.19 10.01
CA ILE A 159 -6.62 12.16 8.93
C ILE A 159 -6.10 11.27 7.83
N THR A 160 -6.92 10.32 7.36
CA THR A 160 -6.62 9.52 6.18
C THR A 160 -7.64 9.80 5.09
N ILE A 161 -7.15 9.89 3.85
CA ILE A 161 -7.96 10.01 2.63
C ILE A 161 -7.59 8.82 1.75
N GLU A 162 -8.54 7.95 1.46
CA GLU A 162 -8.29 6.64 0.87
C GLU A 162 -9.28 6.32 -0.25
N ASP A 163 -8.89 5.45 -1.16
CA ASP A 163 -9.74 4.94 -2.25
C ASP A 163 -9.35 3.49 -2.60
N PRO A 164 -9.90 2.54 -1.84
CA PRO A 164 -10.77 2.59 -0.66
C PRO A 164 -10.02 2.54 0.68
N ILE A 165 -10.77 2.64 1.80
CA ILE A 165 -10.25 2.29 3.13
C ILE A 165 -10.01 0.77 3.19
N GLU A 166 -8.75 0.37 3.43
CA GLU A 166 -8.34 -1.04 3.54
C GLU A 166 -8.34 -1.56 4.97
N PHE A 167 -8.05 -0.70 5.95
CA PHE A 167 -7.99 -1.01 7.38
C PHE A 167 -8.77 0.01 8.18
N VAL A 168 -9.54 -0.45 9.16
CA VAL A 168 -10.26 0.46 10.07
C VAL A 168 -9.46 0.62 11.36
N HIS A 169 -9.03 1.83 11.64
CA HIS A 169 -8.34 2.19 12.87
C HIS A 169 -9.32 2.47 14.00
N LYS A 170 -8.96 2.05 15.20
CA LYS A 170 -9.64 2.49 16.43
C LYS A 170 -9.01 3.79 16.92
N HIS A 171 -9.78 4.61 17.64
CA HIS A 171 -9.22 5.70 18.41
C HIS A 171 -8.55 5.12 19.66
N GLU A 172 -7.27 5.45 19.88
CA GLU A 172 -6.50 5.08 21.07
C GLU A 172 -5.89 6.36 21.66
N GLY A 173 -4.60 6.61 21.49
CA GLY A 173 -3.98 7.89 21.88
C GLY A 173 -4.31 9.03 20.91
N CYS A 174 -4.59 8.71 19.65
CA CYS A 174 -4.97 9.69 18.62
C CYS A 174 -6.46 9.58 18.25
N ILE A 175 -7.02 10.71 17.82
CA ILE A 175 -8.27 10.70 17.04
C ILE A 175 -7.89 10.34 15.59
N ILE A 176 -8.56 9.35 15.00
CA ILE A 176 -8.32 8.96 13.61
C ILE A 176 -9.58 9.19 12.80
N THR A 177 -9.51 10.09 11.83
CA THR A 177 -10.58 10.37 10.88
C THR A 177 -10.21 9.77 9.55
N GLN A 178 -10.94 8.74 9.12
CA GLN A 178 -10.75 8.07 7.83
C GLN A 178 -11.86 8.48 6.88
N ARG A 179 -11.48 8.92 5.68
CA ARG A 179 -12.42 9.37 4.64
C ARG A 179 -12.18 8.61 3.35
N GLU A 180 -13.21 7.94 2.85
CA GLU A 180 -13.18 7.21 1.59
C GLU A 180 -13.69 8.10 0.46
N VAL A 181 -12.91 8.19 -0.62
CA VAL A 181 -13.29 8.95 -1.83
C VAL A 181 -14.46 8.24 -2.52
N GLY A 182 -15.46 9.02 -2.90
CA GLY A 182 -16.72 8.51 -3.48
C GLY A 182 -17.75 8.04 -2.46
N ILE A 183 -17.40 8.02 -1.15
CA ILE A 183 -18.32 7.65 -0.06
C ILE A 183 -18.43 8.77 0.97
N ASP A 184 -17.30 9.17 1.56
CA ASP A 184 -17.24 10.19 2.61
C ASP A 184 -16.84 11.57 2.06
N THR A 185 -16.38 11.62 0.82
CA THR A 185 -16.00 12.84 0.10
C THR A 185 -16.12 12.62 -1.41
N ASP A 186 -16.51 13.64 -2.15
CA ASP A 186 -16.79 13.54 -3.58
C ASP A 186 -15.53 13.26 -4.44
N SER A 187 -14.37 13.77 -4.01
CA SER A 187 -13.13 13.64 -4.76
C SER A 187 -11.91 13.82 -3.87
N TRP A 188 -10.75 13.41 -4.39
CA TRP A 188 -9.45 13.68 -3.78
C TRP A 188 -9.24 15.17 -3.53
N ASP A 189 -9.51 16.02 -4.52
CA ASP A 189 -9.33 17.46 -4.43
C ASP A 189 -10.22 18.08 -3.34
N ALA A 190 -11.50 17.70 -3.28
CA ALA A 190 -12.43 18.17 -2.27
C ALA A 190 -11.98 17.77 -0.85
N ALA A 191 -11.48 16.54 -0.68
CA ALA A 191 -10.97 16.06 0.60
C ALA A 191 -9.72 16.85 1.02
N LEU A 192 -8.70 16.94 0.13
CA LEU A 192 -7.41 17.57 0.42
C LEU A 192 -7.56 19.06 0.74
N LYS A 193 -8.35 19.80 -0.03
CA LYS A 193 -8.61 21.22 0.21
C LYS A 193 -9.20 21.52 1.61
N ASN A 194 -9.98 20.60 2.15
CA ASN A 194 -10.64 20.80 3.45
C ASN A 194 -9.83 20.23 4.63
N THR A 195 -8.79 19.45 4.38
CA THR A 195 -8.06 18.71 5.42
C THR A 195 -7.45 19.64 6.48
N LEU A 196 -6.79 20.74 6.10
CA LEU A 196 -6.16 21.67 7.05
C LEU A 196 -7.15 22.34 8.01
N ARG A 197 -8.42 22.46 7.62
CA ARG A 197 -9.49 23.03 8.47
C ARG A 197 -9.94 22.09 9.57
N GLN A 198 -9.48 20.84 9.54
CA GLN A 198 -9.86 19.80 10.49
C GLN A 198 -8.78 19.59 11.58
N ALA A 199 -7.81 20.51 11.69
CA ALA A 199 -6.72 20.50 12.66
C ALA A 199 -5.96 19.15 12.73
N PRO A 200 -5.40 18.63 11.62
CA PRO A 200 -4.62 17.40 11.62
C PRO A 200 -3.22 17.63 12.20
N ASP A 201 -2.63 16.59 12.80
CA ASP A 201 -1.19 16.49 13.04
C ASP A 201 -0.52 15.61 11.99
N VAL A 202 -1.24 14.60 11.52
CA VAL A 202 -0.80 13.67 10.48
C VAL A 202 -1.87 13.55 9.40
N ILE A 203 -1.43 13.60 8.14
CA ILE A 203 -2.31 13.45 6.97
C ILE A 203 -1.79 12.26 6.15
N MET A 204 -2.62 11.25 5.94
CA MET A 204 -2.31 10.14 5.06
C MET A 204 -3.10 10.28 3.75
N ILE A 205 -2.38 10.35 2.64
CA ILE A 205 -2.93 10.36 1.29
C ILE A 205 -2.74 8.96 0.72
N GLY A 206 -3.83 8.21 0.57
CA GLY A 206 -3.81 6.80 0.17
C GLY A 206 -2.97 6.56 -1.07
N GLU A 207 -3.12 7.44 -2.09
CA GLU A 207 -2.26 7.43 -3.28
C GLU A 207 -2.14 8.81 -3.91
N VAL A 208 -0.91 9.20 -4.26
CA VAL A 208 -0.63 10.39 -5.07
C VAL A 208 -0.47 9.96 -6.54
N ARG A 209 -1.41 10.41 -7.39
CA ARG A 209 -1.44 10.07 -8.82
C ARG A 209 -1.20 11.26 -9.74
N THR A 210 -1.35 12.46 -9.20
CA THR A 210 -1.36 13.71 -9.98
C THR A 210 -0.45 14.74 -9.34
N ARG A 211 -0.15 15.79 -10.15
CA ARG A 211 0.57 16.97 -9.68
C ARG A 211 -0.14 17.63 -8.50
N GLU A 212 -1.46 17.83 -8.61
CA GLU A 212 -2.26 18.49 -7.57
C GLU A 212 -2.17 17.74 -6.23
N GLY A 213 -2.21 16.41 -6.27
CA GLY A 213 -2.03 15.58 -5.07
C GLY A 213 -0.64 15.77 -4.43
N MET A 214 0.41 15.90 -5.24
CA MET A 214 1.76 16.16 -4.75
C MET A 214 1.92 17.60 -4.25
N ASP A 215 1.36 18.59 -4.93
CA ASP A 215 1.32 19.99 -4.48
C ASP A 215 0.67 20.10 -3.09
N HIS A 216 -0.44 19.40 -2.86
CA HIS A 216 -1.06 19.31 -1.52
C HIS A 216 -0.16 18.65 -0.48
N ALA A 217 0.49 17.53 -0.81
CA ALA A 217 1.40 16.84 0.10
C ALA A 217 2.57 17.74 0.55
N ILE A 218 3.15 18.48 -0.38
CA ILE A 218 4.22 19.45 -0.11
C ILE A 218 3.69 20.58 0.78
N ALA A 219 2.58 21.21 0.41
CA ALA A 219 1.99 22.31 1.17
C ALA A 219 1.65 21.92 2.63
N PHE A 220 1.16 20.70 2.85
CA PHE A 220 0.91 20.18 4.19
C PHE A 220 2.20 20.02 5.00
N ALA A 221 3.26 19.49 4.39
CA ALA A 221 4.55 19.34 5.04
C ALA A 221 5.20 20.69 5.39
N GLU A 222 5.12 21.66 4.50
CA GLU A 222 5.60 23.05 4.72
C GLU A 222 4.86 23.75 5.86
N THR A 223 3.57 23.47 6.01
CA THR A 223 2.76 24.01 7.10
C THR A 223 2.92 23.24 8.42
N GLY A 224 3.85 22.30 8.49
CA GLY A 224 4.29 21.66 9.72
C GLY A 224 3.67 20.30 10.03
N HIS A 225 2.93 19.70 9.10
CA HIS A 225 2.27 18.42 9.29
C HIS A 225 3.16 17.24 8.83
N LEU A 226 2.95 16.07 9.41
CA LEU A 226 3.49 14.82 8.85
C LEU A 226 2.56 14.33 7.74
N VAL A 227 3.10 14.14 6.56
CA VAL A 227 2.38 13.59 5.40
C VAL A 227 2.89 12.19 5.13
N LEU A 228 1.98 11.23 5.12
CA LEU A 228 2.22 9.86 4.68
C LEU A 228 1.51 9.68 3.35
N CYS A 229 2.18 9.21 2.32
CA CYS A 229 1.50 8.95 1.06
C CYS A 229 2.04 7.71 0.36
N THR A 230 1.28 7.18 -0.61
CA THR A 230 1.77 6.12 -1.46
C THR A 230 1.93 6.59 -2.90
N LEU A 231 2.84 5.93 -3.60
CA LEU A 231 3.08 6.13 -5.03
C LEU A 231 3.36 4.78 -5.69
N HIS A 232 2.94 4.60 -6.92
CA HIS A 232 3.32 3.44 -7.72
C HIS A 232 4.68 3.67 -8.38
N ALA A 233 5.73 3.11 -7.80
CA ALA A 233 7.07 3.02 -8.37
C ALA A 233 7.74 1.76 -7.82
N ASN A 234 8.82 1.28 -8.44
CA ASN A 234 9.46 0.04 -7.99
C ASN A 234 10.54 0.28 -6.93
N ASN A 235 11.17 1.45 -6.92
CA ASN A 235 12.22 1.85 -5.97
C ASN A 235 12.23 3.37 -5.74
N ALA A 236 13.10 3.85 -4.85
CA ALA A 236 13.17 5.24 -4.46
C ALA A 236 13.56 6.17 -5.64
N ASN A 237 14.51 5.78 -6.47
CA ASN A 237 14.93 6.58 -7.63
C ASN A 237 13.76 6.76 -8.61
N GLN A 238 13.06 5.66 -8.96
CA GLN A 238 11.89 5.72 -9.84
C GLN A 238 10.74 6.52 -9.22
N ALA A 239 10.60 6.50 -7.89
CA ALA A 239 9.62 7.35 -7.21
C ALA A 239 9.94 8.84 -7.41
N MET A 240 11.18 9.23 -7.23
CA MET A 240 11.64 10.60 -7.45
C MET A 240 11.43 11.03 -8.91
N ASP A 241 11.85 10.20 -9.87
CA ASP A 241 11.64 10.46 -11.30
C ASP A 241 10.15 10.63 -11.63
N ARG A 242 9.29 9.78 -11.06
CA ARG A 242 7.84 9.86 -11.27
C ARG A 242 7.26 11.16 -10.71
N ILE A 243 7.68 11.58 -9.52
CA ILE A 243 7.26 12.86 -8.93
C ILE A 243 7.71 14.02 -9.81
N ILE A 244 8.95 14.03 -10.26
CA ILE A 244 9.49 15.06 -11.14
C ILE A 244 8.68 15.14 -12.44
N ASN A 245 8.25 13.98 -12.97
CA ASN A 245 7.47 13.93 -14.21
C ASN A 245 6.00 14.35 -14.06
N PHE A 246 5.47 14.50 -12.84
CA PHE A 246 4.17 15.16 -12.63
C PHE A 246 4.21 16.66 -12.94
N PHE A 247 5.39 17.28 -12.90
CA PHE A 247 5.55 18.71 -13.02
C PHE A 247 6.16 19.11 -14.37
N PRO A 248 5.68 20.21 -14.95
CA PRO A 248 6.29 20.78 -16.15
C PRO A 248 7.70 21.27 -15.83
N GLU A 249 8.53 21.38 -16.86
CA GLU A 249 9.96 21.61 -16.73
C GLU A 249 10.30 22.91 -15.96
N ASP A 250 9.54 23.98 -16.19
CA ASP A 250 9.68 25.28 -15.52
C ASP A 250 9.41 25.23 -14.00
N ARG A 251 8.72 24.20 -13.51
CA ARG A 251 8.39 24.02 -12.09
C ARG A 251 9.31 23.03 -11.37
N ARG A 252 10.13 22.26 -12.09
CA ARG A 252 10.96 21.18 -11.51
C ARG A 252 12.00 21.69 -10.54
N GLY A 253 12.60 22.85 -10.79
CA GLY A 253 13.57 23.44 -9.87
C GLY A 253 12.98 23.75 -8.49
N GLN A 254 11.77 24.34 -8.46
CA GLN A 254 11.05 24.60 -7.22
C GLN A 254 10.65 23.30 -6.52
N LEU A 255 10.12 22.34 -7.28
CA LEU A 255 9.76 21.01 -6.75
C LEU A 255 10.93 20.33 -6.05
N LEU A 256 12.10 20.32 -6.68
CA LEU A 256 13.30 19.69 -6.11
C LEU A 256 13.75 20.38 -4.82
N MET A 257 13.68 21.72 -4.77
CA MET A 257 13.93 22.48 -3.56
C MET A 257 12.94 22.08 -2.45
N ASP A 258 11.64 22.08 -2.73
CA ASP A 258 10.59 21.77 -1.75
C ASP A 258 10.72 20.32 -1.24
N LEU A 259 10.97 19.36 -2.14
CA LEU A 259 11.22 17.98 -1.75
C LEU A 259 12.48 17.82 -0.91
N SER A 260 13.57 18.51 -1.26
CA SER A 260 14.84 18.45 -0.50
C SER A 260 14.64 18.84 0.96
N LEU A 261 13.81 19.83 1.23
CA LEU A 261 13.52 20.34 2.58
C LEU A 261 12.52 19.45 3.36
N ASN A 262 11.56 18.92 2.66
CA ASN A 262 10.40 18.28 3.29
C ASN A 262 10.43 16.75 3.30
N LEU A 263 11.19 16.09 2.40
CA LEU A 263 11.26 14.64 2.34
C LEU A 263 11.97 14.07 3.58
N LYS A 264 11.33 13.16 4.30
CA LYS A 264 11.88 12.44 5.46
C LYS A 264 12.26 11.01 5.12
N GLY A 265 11.59 10.40 4.16
CA GLY A 265 11.97 9.09 3.66
C GLY A 265 11.13 8.62 2.50
N VAL A 266 11.72 7.73 1.72
CA VAL A 266 11.03 6.89 0.74
C VAL A 266 11.23 5.44 1.15
N VAL A 267 10.13 4.70 1.28
CA VAL A 267 10.12 3.29 1.66
C VAL A 267 9.55 2.51 0.49
N ALA A 268 10.41 1.85 -0.25
CA ALA A 268 9.98 0.95 -1.32
C ALA A 268 9.82 -0.47 -0.77
N GLN A 269 8.80 -1.20 -1.25
CA GLN A 269 8.41 -2.47 -0.68
C GLN A 269 8.06 -3.52 -1.73
N GLN A 270 8.56 -4.74 -1.49
CA GLN A 270 8.20 -5.94 -2.24
C GLN A 270 7.83 -7.08 -1.28
N LEU A 271 7.00 -8.02 -1.73
CA LEU A 271 6.66 -9.24 -0.99
C LEU A 271 7.25 -10.45 -1.70
N ILE A 272 8.18 -11.12 -1.03
CA ILE A 272 8.92 -12.27 -1.55
C ILE A 272 8.31 -13.56 -0.97
N PRO A 273 8.04 -14.60 -1.77
CA PRO A 273 7.55 -15.88 -1.26
C PRO A 273 8.51 -16.52 -0.27
N THR A 274 7.99 -17.18 0.76
CA THR A 274 8.80 -18.05 1.63
C THR A 274 9.15 -19.35 0.90
N PRO A 275 10.26 -20.05 1.25
CA PRO A 275 10.68 -21.26 0.57
C PRO A 275 9.63 -22.39 0.55
N ASP A 276 8.76 -22.43 1.56
CA ASP A 276 7.64 -23.39 1.64
C ASP A 276 6.41 -22.97 0.84
N GLY A 277 6.42 -21.79 0.21
CA GLY A 277 5.32 -21.22 -0.58
C GLY A 277 4.07 -20.85 0.22
N LYS A 278 4.09 -20.94 1.56
CA LYS A 278 2.91 -20.69 2.39
C LYS A 278 2.81 -19.28 2.92
N GLY A 279 3.88 -18.51 2.84
CA GLY A 279 3.97 -17.15 3.36
C GLY A 279 4.69 -16.21 2.41
N ARG A 280 4.87 -14.98 2.87
CA ARG A 280 5.66 -13.96 2.19
C ARG A 280 6.49 -13.18 3.18
N ARG A 281 7.65 -12.71 2.76
CA ARG A 281 8.53 -11.82 3.52
C ARG A 281 8.59 -10.46 2.86
N VAL A 282 8.70 -9.44 3.68
CA VAL A 282 8.82 -8.06 3.22
C VAL A 282 10.28 -7.76 2.93
N ALA A 283 10.59 -7.45 1.69
CA ALA A 283 11.85 -6.79 1.33
C ALA A 283 11.61 -5.29 1.22
N MET A 284 12.49 -4.47 1.79
CA MET A 284 12.37 -3.01 1.77
C MET A 284 13.65 -2.36 1.29
N GLU A 285 13.47 -1.33 0.46
CA GLU A 285 14.47 -0.31 0.20
C GLU A 285 14.07 0.95 0.98
N ILE A 286 15.02 1.56 1.69
CA ILE A 286 14.75 2.70 2.59
C ILE A 286 15.75 3.81 2.31
N LEU A 287 15.25 4.93 1.81
CA LEU A 287 15.94 6.19 1.68
C LEU A 287 15.51 7.13 2.80
N LEU A 288 16.44 7.77 3.49
CA LEU A 288 16.15 8.79 4.52
C LEU A 288 16.59 10.16 4.05
N GLY A 289 15.82 11.20 4.42
CA GLY A 289 16.11 12.61 4.10
C GLY A 289 17.26 13.19 4.91
N THR A 290 18.45 12.60 4.79
CA THR A 290 19.69 13.14 5.41
C THR A 290 20.19 14.37 4.63
N PRO A 291 21.07 15.21 5.23
CA PRO A 291 21.60 16.39 4.54
C PRO A 291 22.19 16.07 3.16
N LEU A 292 22.94 14.97 3.02
CA LEU A 292 23.52 14.56 1.74
C LEU A 292 22.44 14.20 0.71
N VAL A 293 21.39 13.48 1.14
CA VAL A 293 20.24 13.15 0.28
C VAL A 293 19.49 14.43 -0.13
N GLN A 294 19.32 15.38 0.80
CA GLN A 294 18.69 16.66 0.52
C GLN A 294 19.48 17.46 -0.54
N ASP A 295 20.81 17.49 -0.45
CA ASP A 295 21.67 18.15 -1.43
C ASP A 295 21.51 17.50 -2.81
N TYR A 296 21.58 16.17 -2.91
CA TYR A 296 21.41 15.48 -4.20
C TYR A 296 20.01 15.67 -4.81
N ILE A 297 18.96 15.70 -4.00
CA ILE A 297 17.62 15.98 -4.48
C ILE A 297 17.54 17.42 -5.02
N ARG A 298 18.04 18.41 -4.25
CA ARG A 298 18.05 19.81 -4.65
C ARG A 298 18.78 20.03 -5.98
N ASP A 299 19.91 19.36 -6.14
CA ASP A 299 20.77 19.49 -7.30
C ASP A 299 20.30 18.61 -8.49
N GLY A 300 19.21 17.83 -8.32
CA GLY A 300 18.66 16.97 -9.36
C GLY A 300 19.44 15.67 -9.61
N GLU A 301 20.39 15.34 -8.72
CA GLU A 301 21.29 14.19 -8.87
C GLU A 301 20.67 12.90 -8.32
N ILE A 302 19.44 12.59 -8.76
CA ILE A 302 18.64 11.45 -8.26
C ILE A 302 19.35 10.11 -8.43
N HIS A 303 20.17 9.94 -9.46
CA HIS A 303 20.92 8.71 -9.72
C HIS A 303 21.93 8.36 -8.62
N LYS A 304 22.38 9.34 -7.81
CA LYS A 304 23.32 9.12 -6.70
C LYS A 304 22.65 8.57 -5.44
N LEU A 305 21.33 8.65 -5.31
CA LEU A 305 20.62 8.25 -4.09
C LEU A 305 20.81 6.77 -3.75
N LYS A 306 20.93 5.90 -4.76
CA LYS A 306 21.14 4.46 -4.53
C LYS A 306 22.48 4.18 -3.85
N GLU A 307 23.54 4.90 -4.22
CA GLU A 307 24.87 4.72 -3.60
C GLU A 307 24.84 5.22 -2.15
N VAL A 308 24.19 6.36 -1.88
CA VAL A 308 24.02 6.87 -0.50
C VAL A 308 23.28 5.86 0.38
N MET A 309 22.20 5.25 -0.12
CA MET A 309 21.49 4.20 0.62
C MET A 309 22.40 3.02 0.96
N LYS A 310 23.21 2.59 -0.01
CA LYS A 310 24.12 1.47 0.12
C LYS A 310 25.19 1.68 1.19
N GLU A 311 25.70 2.90 1.30
CA GLU A 311 26.76 3.28 2.24
C GLU A 311 26.25 3.69 3.63
N SER A 312 24.98 4.09 3.75
CA SER A 312 24.38 4.66 4.97
C SER A 312 23.52 3.67 5.76
N THR A 313 23.90 2.39 5.78
CA THR A 313 23.18 1.34 6.51
C THR A 313 23.16 1.56 8.02
N ASN A 314 24.19 2.20 8.57
CA ASN A 314 24.27 2.60 9.98
C ASN A 314 23.19 3.60 10.40
N LEU A 315 22.62 4.35 9.45
CA LEU A 315 21.51 5.27 9.67
C LEU A 315 20.13 4.60 9.50
N GLY A 316 20.10 3.34 9.09
CA GLY A 316 18.88 2.59 8.79
C GLY A 316 18.44 2.66 7.32
N MET A 317 19.25 3.22 6.43
CA MET A 317 19.05 3.13 5.00
C MET A 317 19.38 1.72 4.51
N LYS A 318 18.74 1.31 3.42
CA LYS A 318 18.94 -0.02 2.84
C LYS A 318 18.49 -0.04 1.39
N THR A 319 19.24 -0.73 0.53
CA THR A 319 18.78 -1.04 -0.83
C THR A 319 18.00 -2.35 -0.86
N PHE A 320 17.21 -2.60 -1.93
CA PHE A 320 16.55 -3.89 -2.11
C PHE A 320 17.53 -5.06 -2.12
N ASP A 321 18.67 -4.91 -2.79
CA ASP A 321 19.68 -5.97 -2.89
C ASP A 321 20.25 -6.33 -1.51
N GLN A 322 20.43 -5.35 -0.62
CA GLN A 322 20.82 -5.59 0.77
C GLN A 322 19.72 -6.31 1.55
N SER A 323 18.47 -5.88 1.40
CA SER A 323 17.32 -6.50 2.07
C SER A 323 17.14 -7.96 1.64
N LEU A 324 17.23 -8.23 0.35
CA LEU A 324 17.11 -9.59 -0.20
C LEU A 324 18.27 -10.50 0.26
N PHE A 325 19.48 -9.97 0.32
CA PHE A 325 20.63 -10.70 0.84
C PHE A 325 20.44 -11.09 2.32
N GLU A 326 19.97 -10.16 3.15
CA GLU A 326 19.69 -10.45 4.57
C GLU A 326 18.58 -11.50 4.74
N LEU A 327 17.48 -11.41 3.99
CA LEU A 327 16.41 -12.41 4.02
C LEU A 327 16.90 -13.79 3.57
N TYR A 328 17.76 -13.84 2.56
CA TYR A 328 18.39 -15.10 2.14
C TYR A 328 19.31 -15.67 3.21
N GLN A 329 20.17 -14.86 3.82
CA GLN A 329 21.05 -15.30 4.92
C GLN A 329 20.26 -15.84 6.13
N ALA A 330 19.10 -15.24 6.41
CA ALA A 330 18.20 -15.70 7.45
C ALA A 330 17.42 -16.98 7.08
N GLY A 331 17.56 -17.49 5.84
CA GLY A 331 16.82 -18.65 5.34
C GLY A 331 15.33 -18.38 5.10
N GLU A 332 14.93 -17.12 5.04
CA GLU A 332 13.53 -16.70 4.92
C GLU A 332 13.04 -16.65 3.47
N ILE A 333 13.95 -16.59 2.50
CA ILE A 333 13.65 -16.66 1.05
C ILE A 333 14.63 -17.61 0.35
N SER A 334 14.25 -18.10 -0.84
CA SER A 334 15.13 -18.97 -1.63
C SER A 334 16.24 -18.18 -2.33
N TYR A 335 17.30 -18.87 -2.78
CA TYR A 335 18.36 -18.28 -3.60
C TYR A 335 17.81 -17.74 -4.93
N GLU A 336 16.94 -18.52 -5.55
CA GLU A 336 16.31 -18.18 -6.82
C GLU A 336 15.48 -16.90 -6.69
N ASP A 337 14.70 -16.78 -5.61
CA ASP A 337 13.89 -15.58 -5.36
C ASP A 337 14.76 -14.38 -5.00
N ALA A 338 15.82 -14.56 -4.21
CA ALA A 338 16.77 -13.49 -3.92
C ALA A 338 17.36 -12.86 -5.19
N LEU A 339 17.68 -13.68 -6.20
CA LEU A 339 18.18 -13.18 -7.48
C LEU A 339 17.08 -12.63 -8.39
N ARG A 340 15.90 -13.25 -8.38
CA ARG A 340 14.77 -12.89 -9.24
C ARG A 340 14.22 -11.50 -8.91
N TYR A 341 14.16 -11.16 -7.63
CA TYR A 341 13.61 -9.90 -7.14
C TYR A 341 14.64 -8.79 -6.97
N ALA A 342 15.94 -9.09 -7.18
CA ALA A 342 17.03 -8.12 -7.06
C ALA A 342 17.00 -7.07 -8.17
N ASP A 343 17.40 -5.85 -7.81
CA ASP A 343 17.73 -4.81 -8.79
C ASP A 343 18.97 -5.21 -9.59
N SER A 344 19.97 -5.80 -8.91
CA SER A 344 21.19 -6.33 -9.51
C SER A 344 21.44 -7.77 -9.03
N ALA A 345 20.95 -8.75 -9.81
CA ALA A 345 21.16 -10.16 -9.52
C ALA A 345 22.66 -10.53 -9.39
N ASN A 346 23.54 -9.84 -10.13
CA ASN A 346 24.98 -10.09 -10.06
C ASN A 346 25.57 -9.59 -8.72
N GLU A 347 25.13 -8.45 -8.23
CA GLU A 347 25.59 -7.93 -6.92
C GLU A 347 25.13 -8.85 -5.79
N VAL A 348 23.87 -9.27 -5.78
CA VAL A 348 23.34 -10.22 -4.76
C VAL A 348 24.07 -11.55 -4.83
N ARG A 349 24.31 -12.09 -6.03
CA ARG A 349 25.08 -13.34 -6.24
C ARG A 349 26.49 -13.23 -5.67
N LEU A 350 27.17 -12.12 -5.96
CA LEU A 350 28.53 -11.86 -5.47
C LEU A 350 28.55 -11.80 -3.94
N ARG A 351 27.63 -11.05 -3.33
CA ARG A 351 27.53 -10.96 -1.86
C ARG A 351 27.27 -12.32 -1.21
N ILE A 352 26.40 -13.14 -1.79
CA ILE A 352 26.12 -14.50 -1.31
C ILE A 352 27.39 -15.36 -1.38
N LYS A 353 28.10 -15.35 -2.51
CA LYS A 353 29.34 -16.11 -2.65
C LYS A 353 30.43 -15.71 -1.65
N LEU A 354 30.61 -14.41 -1.45
CA LEU A 354 31.58 -13.89 -0.46
C LEU A 354 31.21 -14.30 0.97
N ALA A 355 29.94 -14.25 1.32
CA ALA A 355 29.46 -14.66 2.65
C ALA A 355 29.61 -16.16 2.92
N GLN A 356 29.59 -17.00 1.88
CA GLN A 356 29.78 -18.46 1.98
C GLN A 356 31.25 -18.88 2.02
N GLY A 357 32.20 -17.94 2.12
CA GLY A 357 33.64 -18.24 2.22
C GLY A 357 34.32 -18.52 0.87
N GLY A 358 33.71 -18.07 -0.22
CA GLY A 358 34.33 -18.11 -1.54
C GLY A 358 35.52 -17.16 -1.63
N ASP A 359 36.72 -17.72 -1.83
CA ASP A 359 37.95 -16.94 -2.05
C ASP A 359 37.76 -16.09 -3.34
N ALA A 360 38.13 -14.80 -3.28
CA ALA A 360 38.03 -13.89 -4.44
C ALA A 360 38.72 -14.41 -5.70
N ARG A 361 39.65 -15.37 -5.56
CA ARG A 361 40.36 -16.04 -6.65
C ARG A 361 39.51 -17.04 -7.45
N THR A 362 38.43 -17.61 -6.85
CA THR A 362 37.51 -18.51 -7.57
C THR A 362 36.46 -17.76 -8.41
N LEU A 363 36.34 -16.44 -8.22
CA LEU A 363 35.42 -15.60 -8.99
C LEU A 363 35.89 -15.33 -10.41
N SER A 364 37.20 -15.36 -10.69
CA SER A 364 37.76 -15.19 -12.04
C SER A 364 37.51 -16.42 -12.95
N GLN A 365 37.34 -17.60 -12.38
CA GLN A 365 37.08 -18.84 -13.17
C GLN A 365 35.63 -18.98 -13.68
N GLY A 366 34.69 -18.15 -13.22
CA GLY A 366 33.32 -18.12 -13.73
C GLY A 366 33.09 -17.13 -14.88
N LEU A 367 34.10 -16.40 -15.29
CA LEU A 367 34.08 -15.45 -16.42
C LEU A 367 34.73 -16.02 -17.71
N ASP A 368 35.23 -17.24 -17.65
CA ASP A 368 35.72 -17.95 -18.84
C ASP A 368 34.53 -18.30 -19.78
N GLY A 369 34.25 -17.39 -20.69
CA GLY A 369 33.16 -17.53 -21.69
C GLY A 369 32.44 -16.20 -22.02
N VAL A 370 32.81 -15.09 -21.43
CA VAL A 370 32.30 -13.77 -21.84
C VAL A 370 33.35 -13.06 -22.68
N GLU A 371 33.23 -13.14 -24.01
CA GLU A 371 33.97 -12.29 -24.93
C GLU A 371 33.48 -10.84 -24.74
N VAL A 372 34.36 -9.97 -24.27
CA VAL A 372 34.12 -8.52 -24.27
C VAL A 372 34.24 -8.04 -25.70
N ALA A 373 33.14 -7.63 -26.32
CA ALA A 373 33.18 -6.97 -27.62
C ALA A 373 33.95 -5.65 -27.48
N GLU A 374 35.10 -5.57 -28.09
CA GLU A 374 35.85 -4.32 -28.24
C GLU A 374 35.00 -3.35 -29.08
N ALA A 375 34.69 -2.18 -28.49
CA ALA A 375 34.07 -1.08 -29.21
C ALA A 375 35.11 -0.46 -30.17
N ASN A 376 34.83 -0.58 -31.47
CA ASN A 376 35.46 0.23 -32.53
C ASN A 376 34.82 1.62 -32.59
#